data_5087b3e94aeaf490b75721a2d71d5f3c
#
_entry.id   5087b3e94aeaf490b75721a2d71d5f3c
#
_cell.length_a   1.000
_cell.length_b   1.000
_cell.length_c   1.000
_cell.angle_alpha   90.00
_cell.angle_beta   90.00
_cell.angle_gamma   90.00
#
_symmetry.space_group_name_H-M   'P 1'
#
loop_
_entity.id
_entity.type
_entity.pdbx_description
1 polymer ?
#
loop_
_entity_poly.entity_id
_entity_poly.type
_entity_poly.pdbx_seq_one_letter_code
_entity_poly.pdbx_strand_id
1 'polypeptide(L)'
;EETAGRADFLRSSNYVIPLIKFFNDDYVYVVFVQNRDTGGNFIFNRKKKEGFLLRDKKPFIMKFCFGIVDNILMAICHPDEVAMYTDPKFMSSEDILKMTQLKEDDNPVILKYYLKK
;
A
#
# COMPACT_ATOMS: atom_id res chain seq x y z
N GLU A 1 -2.39 9.59 -31.41
CA GLU A 1 -1.23 10.28 -31.05
C GLU A 1 -0.35 9.49 -30.07
N GLU A 2 0.84 10.01 -29.84
CA GLU A 2 1.80 9.33 -28.97
C GLU A 2 1.25 9.06 -27.57
N THR A 3 0.53 10.02 -26.98
CA THR A 3 0.00 9.86 -25.63
C THR A 3 -1.03 8.75 -25.57
N ALA A 4 -1.94 8.67 -26.53
CA ALA A 4 -2.96 7.63 -26.57
C ALA A 4 -2.35 6.24 -26.82
N GLY A 5 -1.42 6.14 -27.79
CA GLY A 5 -0.73 4.89 -28.09
C GLY A 5 0.11 4.41 -26.92
N ARG A 6 0.76 5.34 -26.21
CA ARG A 6 1.55 5.03 -25.04
C ARG A 6 0.67 4.51 -23.90
N ALA A 7 -0.47 5.14 -23.67
CA ALA A 7 -1.41 4.69 -22.64
C ALA A 7 -1.94 3.28 -22.95
N ASP A 8 -2.28 3.01 -24.21
CA ASP A 8 -2.73 1.69 -24.62
C ASP A 8 -1.64 0.63 -24.46
N PHE A 9 -0.40 0.97 -24.81
CA PHE A 9 0.73 0.09 -24.61
C PHE A 9 0.90 -0.26 -23.11
N LEU A 10 0.86 0.74 -22.24
CA LEU A 10 1.01 0.52 -20.81
C LEU A 10 -0.11 -0.33 -20.23
N ARG A 11 -1.34 -0.15 -20.71
CA ARG A 11 -2.50 -0.92 -20.28
C ARG A 11 -2.46 -2.38 -20.69
N SER A 12 -1.96 -2.66 -21.89
CA SER A 12 -1.92 -4.00 -22.45
C SER A 12 -0.62 -4.74 -22.18
N SER A 13 0.39 -4.04 -21.69
CA SER A 13 1.72 -4.58 -21.47
C SER A 13 1.74 -5.54 -20.27
N ASN A 14 2.58 -6.56 -20.35
CA ASN A 14 2.91 -7.42 -19.23
C ASN A 14 4.09 -6.88 -18.41
N TYR A 15 4.65 -5.75 -18.81
CA TYR A 15 5.73 -5.13 -18.07
C TYR A 15 5.25 -4.54 -16.76
N VAL A 16 6.07 -4.67 -15.72
CA VAL A 16 5.82 -4.06 -14.43
C VAL A 16 6.37 -2.64 -14.44
N ILE A 17 5.54 -1.68 -14.05
CA ILE A 17 5.91 -0.26 -14.05
C ILE A 17 5.86 0.25 -12.61
N PRO A 18 7.02 0.61 -12.01
CA PRO A 18 7.02 1.19 -10.68
C PRO A 18 6.48 2.62 -10.73
N LEU A 19 5.54 2.93 -9.85
CA LEU A 19 4.94 4.26 -9.73
C LEU A 19 5.53 5.06 -8.58
N ILE A 20 5.69 4.41 -7.44
CA ILE A 20 6.18 5.02 -6.20
C ILE A 20 7.25 4.13 -5.62
N LYS A 21 8.33 4.74 -5.13
CA LYS A 21 9.44 4.00 -4.56
C LYS A 21 10.02 4.77 -3.37
N PHE A 22 10.11 4.10 -2.24
CA PHE A 22 10.78 4.61 -1.04
C PHE A 22 11.77 3.58 -0.55
N PHE A 23 12.80 4.03 0.14
CA PHE A 23 13.71 3.10 0.78
C PHE A 23 14.37 3.75 2.00
N ASN A 24 14.79 2.91 2.91
CA ASN A 24 15.66 3.27 4.02
C ASN A 24 16.74 2.18 4.15
N ASP A 25 17.45 2.15 5.27
CA ASP A 25 18.51 1.16 5.47
C ASP A 25 17.99 -0.27 5.54
N ASP A 26 16.77 -0.46 5.97
CA ASP A 26 16.19 -1.77 6.25
C ASP A 26 15.24 -2.27 5.15
N TYR A 27 14.54 -1.35 4.46
CA TYR A 27 13.46 -1.74 3.54
C TYR A 27 13.48 -0.94 2.25
N VAL A 28 12.99 -1.59 1.19
CA VAL A 28 12.60 -0.94 -0.05
C VAL A 28 11.10 -1.17 -0.23
N TYR A 29 10.38 -0.11 -0.57
CA TYR A 29 8.95 -0.17 -0.84
C TYR A 29 8.67 0.33 -2.24
N VAL A 30 7.94 -0.46 -3.02
CA VAL A 30 7.60 -0.10 -4.40
C VAL A 30 6.11 -0.32 -4.62
N VAL A 31 5.43 0.70 -5.14
CA VAL A 31 4.09 0.55 -5.70
C VAL A 31 4.25 0.36 -7.20
N PHE A 32 3.64 -0.67 -7.74
CA PHE A 32 3.76 -0.97 -9.16
C PHE A 32 2.40 -1.23 -9.80
N VAL A 33 2.35 -1.06 -11.11
CA VAL A 33 1.24 -1.52 -11.95
C VAL A 33 1.79 -2.44 -13.03
N GLN A 34 1.03 -3.48 -13.37
CA GLN A 34 1.42 -4.43 -14.40
C GLN A 34 0.56 -4.27 -15.64
N ASN A 35 -0.72 -4.04 -15.43
CA ASN A 35 -1.65 -3.72 -16.50
C ASN A 35 -2.80 -2.91 -15.89
N ARG A 36 -3.85 -2.69 -16.67
CA ARG A 36 -4.96 -1.83 -16.25
C ARG A 36 -5.57 -2.22 -14.90
N ASP A 37 -5.66 -3.52 -14.63
CA ASP A 37 -6.42 -4.03 -13.51
C ASP A 37 -5.55 -4.69 -12.43
N THR A 38 -4.25 -4.75 -12.65
CA THR A 38 -3.34 -5.38 -11.71
C THR A 38 -2.24 -4.43 -11.28
N GLY A 39 -1.94 -4.49 -10.02
CA GLY A 39 -0.88 -3.74 -9.41
C GLY A 39 -0.69 -4.24 -8.00
N GLY A 40 0.14 -3.57 -7.24
CA GLY A 40 0.34 -3.95 -5.87
C GLY A 40 1.46 -3.21 -5.18
N ASN A 41 1.76 -3.68 -4.01
CA ASN A 41 2.81 -3.19 -3.15
C ASN A 41 3.88 -4.26 -3.02
N PHE A 42 5.12 -3.89 -3.20
CA PHE A 42 6.25 -4.78 -2.98
C PHE A 42 7.11 -4.22 -1.86
N ILE A 43 7.39 -5.05 -0.85
CA ILE A 43 8.21 -4.68 0.29
C ILE A 43 9.39 -5.63 0.35
N PHE A 44 10.60 -5.08 0.30
CA PHE A 44 11.83 -5.86 0.36
C PHE A 44 12.61 -5.56 1.63
N ASN A 45 12.86 -6.59 2.43
CA ASN A 45 13.70 -6.49 3.62
C ASN A 45 15.17 -6.64 3.20
N ARG A 46 15.92 -5.56 3.30
CA ARG A 46 17.30 -5.50 2.80
C ARG A 46 18.27 -6.37 3.60
N LYS A 47 18.03 -6.52 4.89
CA LYS A 47 18.90 -7.31 5.76
C LYS A 47 18.67 -8.79 5.57
N LYS A 48 17.43 -9.21 5.53
CA LYS A 48 17.06 -10.62 5.33
C LYS A 48 17.05 -11.03 3.85
N LYS A 49 17.09 -10.06 2.94
CA LYS A 49 17.00 -10.27 1.49
C LYS A 49 15.74 -11.05 1.10
N GLU A 50 14.63 -10.69 1.73
CA GLU A 50 13.31 -11.28 1.48
C GLU A 50 12.35 -10.24 0.98
N GLY A 51 11.56 -10.60 -0.03
CA GLY A 51 10.55 -9.72 -0.59
C GLY A 51 9.14 -10.25 -0.37
N PHE A 52 8.20 -9.32 -0.21
CA PHE A 52 6.78 -9.62 -0.04
C PHE A 52 5.97 -8.86 -1.07
N LEU A 53 5.17 -9.60 -1.81
CA LEU A 53 4.29 -9.01 -2.81
C LEU A 53 2.87 -9.03 -2.28
N LEU A 54 2.29 -7.83 -2.11
CA LEU A 54 0.92 -7.66 -1.64
C LEU A 54 0.07 -7.17 -2.80
N ARG A 55 -0.73 -8.05 -3.35
CA ARG A 55 -1.70 -7.73 -4.38
C ARG A 55 -3.09 -7.54 -3.75
N ASP A 56 -4.07 -7.36 -4.58
CA ASP A 56 -5.44 -6.95 -4.26
C ASP A 56 -6.27 -7.95 -3.46
N LYS A 57 -5.66 -8.86 -2.69
CA LYS A 57 -6.39 -9.88 -1.95
C LYS A 57 -5.79 -10.10 -0.55
N LYS A 58 -6.24 -11.13 0.12
CA LYS A 58 -5.96 -11.50 1.50
C LYS A 58 -4.50 -11.33 1.92
N PRO A 59 -4.26 -11.00 3.20
CA PRO A 59 -5.29 -10.87 4.25
C PRO A 59 -6.09 -9.57 4.16
N PHE A 60 -5.55 -8.54 3.55
CA PHE A 60 -6.21 -7.27 3.29
C PHE A 60 -5.56 -6.59 2.10
N ILE A 61 -6.24 -5.60 1.55
CA ILE A 61 -5.68 -4.76 0.50
C ILE A 61 -4.84 -3.67 1.20
N MET A 62 -3.57 -3.55 0.82
CA MET A 62 -2.71 -2.51 1.37
C MET A 62 -2.89 -1.21 0.58
N LYS A 63 -3.19 -0.12 1.28
CA LYS A 63 -3.27 1.19 0.66
C LYS A 63 -1.89 1.63 0.17
N PHE A 64 -1.84 2.33 -0.95
CA PHE A 64 -0.59 2.89 -1.44
C PHE A 64 -0.05 3.90 -0.44
N CYS A 65 1.20 3.73 -0.03
CA CYS A 65 1.81 4.55 1.00
C CYS A 65 2.55 5.73 0.37
N PHE A 66 2.60 6.84 1.11
CA PHE A 66 3.27 8.05 0.65
C PHE A 66 4.65 8.24 1.27
N GLY A 67 5.04 7.40 2.23
CA GLY A 67 6.35 7.53 2.86
C GLY A 67 6.63 6.42 3.85
N ILE A 68 7.87 6.39 4.31
CA ILE A 68 8.34 5.47 5.32
C ILE A 68 9.16 6.23 6.36
N VAL A 69 8.86 6.01 7.65
CA VAL A 69 9.58 6.60 8.77
C VAL A 69 9.75 5.52 9.83
N ASP A 70 10.98 5.27 10.26
CA ASP A 70 11.28 4.27 11.31
C ASP A 70 10.62 2.91 11.05
N ASN A 71 10.69 2.44 9.80
CA ASN A 71 10.07 1.18 9.36
C ASN A 71 8.56 1.15 9.52
N ILE A 72 7.94 2.32 9.45
CA ILE A 72 6.49 2.47 9.43
C ILE A 72 6.11 3.06 8.08
N LEU A 73 5.34 2.31 7.29
CA LEU A 73 4.76 2.81 6.05
C LEU A 73 3.48 3.57 6.38
N MET A 74 3.30 4.72 5.77
CA MET A 74 2.14 5.58 6.04
C MET A 74 1.31 5.82 4.79
N ALA A 75 0.00 5.73 4.95
CA ALA A 75 -0.97 6.01 3.89
C ALA A 75 -2.09 6.89 4.42
N ILE A 76 -2.70 7.66 3.51
CA ILE A 76 -3.88 8.47 3.84
C ILE A 76 -5.12 7.74 3.34
N CYS A 77 -6.16 7.72 4.18
CA CYS A 77 -7.37 6.97 3.89
C CYS A 77 -8.59 7.73 4.38
N HIS A 78 -9.68 7.67 3.62
CA HIS A 78 -10.96 8.18 4.09
C HIS A 78 -11.52 7.26 5.17
N PRO A 79 -12.26 7.80 6.16
CA PRO A 79 -12.79 6.97 7.24
C PRO A 79 -13.63 5.77 6.80
N ASP A 80 -14.41 5.91 5.73
CA ASP A 80 -15.25 4.84 5.20
C ASP A 80 -14.46 3.73 4.49
N GLU A 81 -13.19 3.97 4.19
CA GLU A 81 -12.33 3.01 3.50
C GLU A 81 -11.38 2.25 4.43
N VAL A 82 -11.30 2.65 5.71
CA VAL A 82 -10.29 2.10 6.63
C VAL A 82 -10.41 0.58 6.75
N ALA A 83 -11.63 0.06 6.84
CA ALA A 83 -11.85 -1.37 6.99
C ALA A 83 -11.34 -2.18 5.78
N MET A 84 -11.36 -1.57 4.58
CA MET A 84 -10.87 -2.21 3.36
C MET A 84 -9.36 -2.42 3.39
N TYR A 85 -8.63 -1.48 4.02
CA TYR A 85 -7.17 -1.44 3.98
C TYR A 85 -6.51 -1.89 5.28
N THR A 86 -7.27 -2.54 6.17
CA THR A 86 -6.77 -3.03 7.46
C THR A 86 -7.29 -4.44 7.72
N ASP A 87 -6.60 -5.15 8.62
CA ASP A 87 -7.04 -6.46 9.09
C ASP A 87 -7.03 -6.44 10.62
N PRO A 88 -8.19 -6.64 11.27
CA PRO A 88 -8.26 -6.64 12.74
C PRO A 88 -7.30 -7.59 13.44
N LYS A 89 -6.89 -8.67 12.76
CA LYS A 89 -5.90 -9.61 13.31
C LYS A 89 -4.58 -8.96 13.67
N PHE A 90 -4.22 -7.89 12.95
CA PHE A 90 -2.95 -7.21 13.13
C PHE A 90 -3.10 -5.87 13.84
N MET A 91 -4.27 -5.58 14.39
CA MET A 91 -4.57 -4.32 15.05
C MET A 91 -4.66 -4.49 16.55
N SER A 92 -4.26 -3.45 17.29
CA SER A 92 -4.49 -3.41 18.74
C SER A 92 -5.98 -3.24 19.03
N SER A 93 -6.39 -3.61 20.24
CA SER A 93 -7.76 -3.39 20.70
C SER A 93 -8.14 -1.92 20.66
N GLU A 94 -7.20 -1.04 21.00
CA GLU A 94 -7.40 0.40 20.98
C GLU A 94 -7.66 0.90 19.56
N ASP A 95 -6.88 0.43 18.58
CA ASP A 95 -7.06 0.84 17.20
C ASP A 95 -8.35 0.31 16.60
N ILE A 96 -8.75 -0.91 16.94
CA ILE A 96 -10.03 -1.46 16.54
C ILE A 96 -11.18 -0.59 17.07
N LEU A 97 -11.10 -0.19 18.33
CA LEU A 97 -12.11 0.68 18.93
C LEU A 97 -12.17 2.03 18.21
N LYS A 98 -11.03 2.65 17.95
CA LYS A 98 -10.97 3.90 17.20
C LYS A 98 -11.60 3.76 15.81
N MET A 99 -11.32 2.65 15.14
CA MET A 99 -11.87 2.39 13.82
C MET A 99 -13.40 2.30 13.85
N THR A 100 -13.98 1.65 14.87
CA THR A 100 -15.44 1.52 15.00
C THR A 100 -16.12 2.85 15.31
N GLN A 101 -15.38 3.83 15.82
CA GLN A 101 -15.91 5.15 16.16
C GLN A 101 -15.79 6.16 15.01
N LEU A 102 -15.13 5.80 13.92
CA LEU A 102 -14.98 6.69 12.77
C LEU A 102 -16.32 6.91 12.08
N LYS A 103 -16.55 8.16 11.71
CA LYS A 103 -17.73 8.56 10.94
C LYS A 103 -17.32 8.91 9.52
N GLU A 104 -18.21 8.73 8.59
CA GLU A 104 -17.96 8.98 7.16
C GLU A 104 -17.49 10.42 6.89
N ASP A 105 -17.98 11.36 7.68
CA ASP A 105 -17.64 12.79 7.53
C ASP A 105 -16.45 13.25 8.38
N ASP A 106 -15.79 12.33 9.07
CA ASP A 106 -14.56 12.66 9.80
C ASP A 106 -13.43 12.99 8.82
N ASN A 107 -12.40 13.66 9.34
CA ASN A 107 -11.20 13.94 8.56
C ASN A 107 -10.52 12.67 8.09
N PRO A 108 -9.78 12.71 6.96
CA PRO A 108 -8.97 11.57 6.55
C PRO A 108 -8.03 11.12 7.67
N VAL A 109 -7.79 9.82 7.73
CA VAL A 109 -6.93 9.22 8.75
C VAL A 109 -5.63 8.73 8.12
N ILE A 110 -4.59 8.66 8.94
CA ILE A 110 -3.31 8.09 8.53
C ILE A 110 -3.28 6.64 8.99
N LEU A 111 -3.10 5.74 8.03
CA LEU A 111 -2.84 4.33 8.31
C LEU A 111 -1.34 4.14 8.46
N LYS A 112 -0.94 3.39 9.47
CA LYS A 112 0.45 3.05 9.72
C LYS A 112 0.62 1.54 9.62
N TYR A 113 1.44 1.11 8.68
CA TYR A 113 1.80 -0.30 8.53
C TYR A 113 3.18 -0.50 9.12
N TYR A 114 3.25 -1.23 10.22
CA TYR A 114 4.49 -1.46 10.97
C TYR A 114 5.25 -2.63 10.35
N LEU A 115 6.48 -2.37 9.90
CA LEU A 115 7.34 -3.40 9.34
C LEU A 115 8.22 -3.98 10.44
N LYS A 116 8.41 -5.28 10.42
CA LYS A 116 9.28 -5.95 11.39
C LYS A 116 10.74 -5.61 11.13
N LYS A 117 11.47 -5.47 12.22
CA LYS A 117 12.91 -5.28 12.15
C LYS A 117 13.64 -6.60 11.85
#